data_56c41f81941c3b1a367ad701b5d6495d
#
_entry.id   56c41f81941c3b1a367ad701b5d6495d
#
_cell.length_a   1.000
_cell.length_b   1.000
_cell.length_c   1.000
_cell.angle_alpha   90.00
_cell.angle_beta   90.00
_cell.angle_gamma   90.00
#
_symmetry.space_group_name_H-M   'P 1'
#
loop_
_entity.id
_entity.type
_entity.pdbx_description
1 polymer ?
#
loop_
_entity_poly.entity_id
_entity_poly.type
_entity_poly.pdbx_seq_one_letter_code
_entity_poly.pdbx_strand_id
1 'polypeptide(L)' 'MHMLRSKYILFTIFLLSVASVSAQKAERDYIRKGNRLFNDSVFVDAEVNYRKALEVNPKSTVSMYNLANTLSQQQKFQ' A
#
# COMPACT_ATOMS: atom_id res chain seq x y z
N MET A 1 -20.01 13.71 32.75
CA MET A 1 -20.22 12.86 31.57
C MET A 1 -19.43 13.29 30.34
N HIS A 2 -19.28 14.59 30.08
CA HIS A 2 -18.50 15.08 28.96
C HIS A 2 -17.02 14.67 29.02
N MET A 3 -16.42 14.61 30.19
CA MET A 3 -15.02 14.21 30.36
C MET A 3 -14.76 12.75 29.97
N LEU A 4 -15.70 11.83 30.24
CA LEU A 4 -15.55 10.42 29.88
C LEU A 4 -15.57 10.21 28.38
N ARG A 5 -16.45 10.92 27.67
CA ARG A 5 -16.52 10.85 26.22
C ARG A 5 -15.23 11.37 25.58
N SER A 6 -14.66 12.46 26.10
CA SER A 6 -13.41 13.03 25.61
C SER A 6 -12.24 12.05 25.72
N LYS A 7 -12.16 11.30 26.82
CA LYS A 7 -11.10 10.30 27.01
C LYS A 7 -11.17 9.21 25.96
N TYR A 8 -12.36 8.68 25.68
CA TYR A 8 -12.53 7.64 24.69
C TYR A 8 -12.27 8.13 23.26
N ILE A 9 -12.68 9.36 22.95
CA ILE A 9 -12.43 9.98 21.64
C ILE A 9 -10.93 10.13 21.39
N LEU A 10 -10.17 10.63 22.36
CA LEU A 10 -8.72 10.80 22.25
C LEU A 10 -8.02 9.45 22.05
N PHE A 11 -8.42 8.43 22.81
CA PHE A 11 -7.87 7.09 22.68
C PHE A 11 -8.14 6.50 21.29
N THR A 12 -9.34 6.67 20.77
CA THR A 12 -9.73 6.20 19.44
C THR A 12 -8.92 6.89 18.35
N ILE A 13 -8.72 8.20 18.45
CA ILE A 13 -7.91 8.98 17.49
C ILE A 13 -6.47 8.47 17.50
N PHE A 14 -5.89 8.20 18.67
CA PHE A 14 -4.54 7.68 18.79
C PHE A 14 -4.40 6.33 18.08
N LEU A 15 -5.34 5.40 18.30
CA LEU A 15 -5.33 4.08 17.65
C LEU A 15 -5.41 4.19 16.13
N LEU A 16 -6.27 5.06 15.62
CA LEU A 16 -6.40 5.29 14.18
C LEU A 16 -5.11 5.85 13.58
N SER A 17 -4.43 6.77 14.29
CA SER A 17 -3.16 7.34 13.83
C SER A 17 -2.08 6.28 13.72
N VAL A 18 -1.96 5.38 14.70
CA VAL A 18 -0.99 4.28 14.70
C VAL A 18 -1.28 3.33 13.53
N ALA A 19 -2.56 2.96 13.31
CA ALA A 19 -2.95 2.11 12.20
C ALA A 19 -2.61 2.74 10.84
N SER A 20 -2.82 4.06 10.68
CA SER A 20 -2.50 4.78 9.45
C SER A 20 -0.99 4.77 9.15
N VAL A 21 -0.15 4.98 10.17
CA VAL A 21 1.31 4.94 10.03
C VAL A 21 1.76 3.55 9.61
N SER A 22 1.22 2.50 10.24
CA SER A 22 1.54 1.11 9.89
C SER A 22 1.14 0.77 8.46
N ALA A 23 -0.03 1.23 8.00
CA ALA A 23 -0.50 1.02 6.64
C ALA A 23 0.40 1.74 5.64
N GLN A 24 0.81 2.98 5.91
CA GLN A 24 1.72 3.73 5.04
C GLN A 24 3.07 3.04 4.91
N LYS A 25 3.59 2.50 6.01
CA LYS A 25 4.85 1.76 5.99
C LYS A 25 4.72 0.50 5.15
N ALA A 26 3.65 -0.26 5.32
CA ALA A 26 3.40 -1.49 4.56
C ALA A 26 3.28 -1.19 3.06
N GLU A 27 2.55 -0.14 2.69
CA GLU A 27 2.43 0.30 1.30
C GLU A 27 3.80 0.58 0.69
N ARG A 28 4.62 1.38 1.37
CA ARG A 28 5.96 1.73 0.88
C ARG A 28 6.86 0.51 0.74
N ASP A 29 6.79 -0.42 1.69
CA ASP A 29 7.60 -1.62 1.66
C ASP A 29 7.24 -2.50 0.46
N TYR A 30 5.96 -2.66 0.17
CA TYR A 30 5.50 -3.40 -1.01
C TYR A 30 5.94 -2.71 -2.31
N ILE A 31 5.83 -1.38 -2.39
CA ILE A 31 6.26 -0.64 -3.56
C ILE A 31 7.76 -0.81 -3.79
N ARG A 32 8.57 -0.68 -2.75
CA ARG A 32 10.02 -0.84 -2.85
C ARG A 32 10.41 -2.24 -3.33
N LYS A 33 9.76 -3.24 -2.78
CA LYS A 33 10.00 -4.63 -3.19
C LYS A 33 9.57 -4.86 -4.63
N GLY A 34 8.42 -4.33 -5.00
CA GLY A 34 7.95 -4.39 -6.38
C GLY A 34 8.93 -3.72 -7.34
N ASN A 35 9.43 -2.53 -6.99
CA ASN A 35 10.40 -1.80 -7.81
C ASN A 35 11.69 -2.58 -8.01
N ARG A 36 12.19 -3.19 -6.95
CA ARG A 36 13.41 -4.01 -7.02
C ARG A 36 13.21 -5.20 -7.94
N LEU A 37 12.09 -5.90 -7.79
CA LEU A 37 11.76 -7.05 -8.61
C LEU A 37 11.55 -6.65 -10.08
N PHE A 38 10.90 -5.52 -10.31
CA PHE A 38 10.71 -4.98 -11.66
C PHE A 38 12.06 -4.71 -12.32
N ASN A 39 12.98 -4.06 -11.60
CA ASN A 39 14.32 -3.76 -12.11
C ASN A 39 15.11 -5.03 -12.42
N ASP A 40 14.87 -6.11 -11.69
CA ASP A 40 15.48 -7.41 -11.93
C ASP A 40 14.72 -8.23 -12.99
N SER A 41 13.71 -7.66 -13.61
CA SER A 41 12.85 -8.31 -14.61
C SER A 41 12.07 -9.51 -14.06
N VAL A 42 11.84 -9.55 -12.75
CA VAL A 42 11.00 -10.56 -12.08
C VAL A 42 9.57 -10.02 -12.01
N PHE A 43 8.92 -9.96 -13.15
CA PHE A 43 7.66 -9.22 -13.30
C PHE A 43 6.49 -9.88 -12.59
N VAL A 44 6.42 -11.20 -12.52
CA VAL A 44 5.32 -11.89 -11.82
C VAL A 44 5.32 -11.53 -10.34
N ASP A 45 6.50 -11.55 -9.71
CA ASP A 45 6.62 -11.21 -8.29
C ASP A 45 6.45 -9.71 -8.06
N ALA A 46 6.92 -8.88 -8.98
CA ALA A 46 6.68 -7.42 -8.92
C ALA A 46 5.18 -7.14 -8.93
N GLU A 47 4.44 -7.78 -9.81
CA GLU A 47 2.97 -7.66 -9.90
C GLU A 47 2.31 -7.98 -8.55
N VAL A 48 2.71 -9.08 -7.91
CA VAL A 48 2.17 -9.49 -6.61
C VAL A 48 2.37 -8.39 -5.58
N ASN A 49 3.57 -7.79 -5.53
CA ASN A 49 3.89 -6.76 -4.54
C ASN A 49 3.14 -5.45 -4.79
N TYR A 50 2.99 -5.03 -6.04
CA TYR A 50 2.20 -3.85 -6.36
C TYR A 50 0.71 -4.07 -6.03
N ARG A 51 0.18 -5.26 -6.25
CA ARG A 51 -1.20 -5.58 -5.86
C ARG A 51 -1.37 -5.56 -4.34
N LYS A 52 -0.39 -6.04 -3.58
CA LYS A 52 -0.40 -5.94 -2.12
C LYS A 52 -0.37 -4.48 -1.66
N ALA A 53 0.40 -3.63 -2.32
CA ALA A 53 0.39 -2.20 -2.02
C ALA A 53 -1.00 -1.60 -2.24
N LEU A 54 -1.70 -1.99 -3.31
CA LEU A 54 -3.05 -1.54 -3.60
C LEU A 54 -4.10 -2.10 -2.63
N GLU A 55 -3.88 -3.28 -2.06
CA GLU A 55 -4.73 -3.79 -0.98
C GLU A 55 -4.65 -2.89 0.25
N VAL A 56 -3.44 -2.42 0.57
CA VAL A 56 -3.21 -1.51 1.70
C VAL A 56 -3.75 -0.12 1.40
N ASN A 57 -3.51 0.38 0.19
CA ASN A 57 -4.00 1.70 -0.23
C ASN A 57 -4.55 1.63 -1.65
N PRO A 58 -5.88 1.43 -1.79
CA PRO A 58 -6.51 1.35 -3.13
C PRO A 58 -6.39 2.62 -3.96
N LYS A 59 -6.02 3.75 -3.34
CA LYS A 59 -5.87 5.04 -4.02
C LYS A 59 -4.44 5.36 -4.42
N SER A 60 -3.52 4.42 -4.24
CA SER A 60 -2.11 4.61 -4.58
C SER A 60 -1.92 4.72 -6.09
N THR A 61 -1.75 5.94 -6.59
CA THR A 61 -1.50 6.17 -8.02
C THR A 61 -0.15 5.60 -8.45
N VAL A 62 0.85 5.66 -7.58
CA VAL A 62 2.17 5.07 -7.83
C VAL A 62 2.05 3.56 -8.06
N SER A 63 1.32 2.86 -7.18
CA SER A 63 1.13 1.42 -7.30
C SER A 63 0.35 1.04 -8.55
N MET A 64 -0.69 1.80 -8.89
CA MET A 64 -1.47 1.58 -10.12
C MET A 64 -0.60 1.76 -11.36
N TYR A 65 0.20 2.81 -11.41
CA TYR A 65 1.09 3.09 -12.53
C TYR A 65 2.13 1.98 -12.69
N ASN A 66 2.77 1.60 -11.60
CA ASN A 66 3.80 0.57 -11.60
C ASN A 66 3.21 -0.80 -11.94
N LEU A 67 2.01 -1.09 -11.44
CA LEU A 67 1.30 -2.32 -11.79
C LEU A 67 1.00 -2.37 -13.30
N ALA A 68 0.50 -1.27 -13.86
CA ALA A 68 0.20 -1.20 -15.30
C ALA A 68 1.46 -1.46 -16.12
N ASN A 69 2.59 -0.85 -15.74
CA ASN A 69 3.87 -1.08 -16.41
C ASN A 69 4.31 -2.56 -16.29
N THR A 70 4.13 -3.15 -15.12
CA THR A 70 4.48 -4.54 -14.87
C THR A 70 3.64 -5.50 -15.73
N LEU A 71 2.34 -5.22 -15.85
CA LEU A 71 1.44 -6.00 -16.70
C LEU A 71 1.81 -5.85 -18.17
N SER A 72 2.18 -4.64 -18.58
CA SER A 72 2.64 -4.37 -19.93
C SER A 72 3.88 -5.21 -20.28
N GLN A 73 4.85 -5.29 -19.36
CA GLN A 73 6.04 -6.12 -19.54
C GLN A 73 5.68 -7.61 -19.70
N GLN A 74 4.61 -8.05 -19.09
CA GLN A 74 4.13 -9.41 -19.19
C GLN A 74 3.16 -9.61 -20.35
N GLN A 75 2.81 -8.55 -21.07
CA GLN A 75 1.83 -8.55 -22.15
C GLN A 75 0.46 -9.07 -21.70
N LYS A 76 0.06 -8.73 -20.48
CA LYS A 76 -1.23 -9.11 -19.89
C LYS A 76 -2.28 -8.01 -19.94
N PHE A 77 -2.15 -7.09 -20.88
CA PHE A 77 -3.09 -5.98 -21.03
C PHE A 77 -3.98 -6.25 -22.22
N GLN A 78 -5.25 -6.49 -21.94
CA GLN A 78 -6.26 -6.59 -23.00
C GLN A 78 -7.55 -5.96 -22.56
#